data_d2aa369b86b92a56ae1cf5556e13e3cc
#
_entry.id   d2aa369b86b92a56ae1cf5556e13e3cc
#
_cell.length_a   1.000
_cell.length_b   1.000
_cell.length_c   1.000
_cell.angle_alpha   90.00
_cell.angle_beta   90.00
_cell.angle_gamma   90.00
#
_symmetry.space_group_name_H-M   'P 1'
#
loop_
_entity.id
_entity.type
_entity.pdbx_description
1 polymer ?
#
loop_
_entity_poly.entity_id
_entity_poly.type
_entity_poly.pdbx_seq_one_letter_code
_entity_poly.pdbx_strand_id
1 'polypeptide(L)'
;DLRKWLCSIPNHYLHFGDFDLAGINIFLFEFQQYLGKERSSYLIPADIESRLKFGSRKRYDEQCNRFKDIKSDILELQQLIDLIHHERKAYDQEGYICCEP
;
A
#
# COMPACT_ATOMS: atom_id res chain seq x y z
N ASP A 1 16.71 12.63 -7.30
CA ASP A 1 15.28 12.42 -7.25
C ASP A 1 14.84 12.06 -5.82
N LEU A 2 13.56 11.93 -5.61
CA LEU A 2 13.02 11.67 -4.28
C LEU A 2 13.55 10.39 -3.66
N ARG A 3 13.69 9.32 -4.45
CA ARG A 3 14.18 8.05 -3.94
C ARG A 3 15.61 8.13 -3.44
N LYS A 4 16.47 8.83 -4.20
CA LYS A 4 17.86 9.01 -3.79
C LYS A 4 17.95 9.85 -2.54
N TRP A 5 17.13 10.89 -2.45
CA TRP A 5 17.09 11.74 -1.28
C TRP A 5 16.68 10.96 -0.04
N LEU A 6 15.62 10.11 -0.15
CA LEU A 6 15.16 9.27 0.95
C LEU A 6 16.23 8.28 1.38
N CYS A 7 16.98 7.71 0.43
CA CYS A 7 18.05 6.79 0.75
C CYS A 7 19.19 7.46 1.53
N SER A 8 19.38 8.75 1.38
CA SER A 8 20.43 9.49 2.09
C SER A 8 20.04 9.86 3.52
N ILE A 9 18.77 9.74 3.87
CA ILE A 9 18.27 10.07 5.21
C ILE A 9 18.37 8.83 6.10
N PRO A 10 18.92 8.93 7.32
CA PRO A 10 19.03 7.78 8.21
C PRO A 10 17.72 7.40 8.90
N ASN A 11 16.67 8.20 8.75
CA ASN A 11 15.40 7.95 9.41
C ASN A 11 14.57 6.87 8.71
N HIS A 12 13.69 6.24 9.48
CA HIS A 12 12.75 5.28 8.95
C HIS A 12 11.71 5.96 8.07
N TYR A 13 11.44 5.39 6.89
CA TYR A 13 10.44 5.91 5.96
C TYR A 13 9.12 5.16 6.15
N LEU A 14 8.06 5.90 6.46
CA LEU A 14 6.71 5.35 6.59
C LEU A 14 5.90 5.76 5.36
N HIS A 15 5.56 4.79 4.52
CA HIS A 15 4.84 5.05 3.28
C HIS A 15 3.32 5.05 3.51
N PHE A 16 2.68 6.13 3.09
CA PHE A 16 1.23 6.24 3.11
C PHE A 16 0.74 6.43 1.68
N GLY A 17 0.24 5.35 1.09
CA GLY A 17 -0.24 5.34 -0.29
C GLY A 17 -1.66 4.81 -0.37
N ASP A 18 -2.17 4.71 -1.60
CA ASP A 18 -3.48 4.12 -1.84
C ASP A 18 -3.49 2.64 -1.48
N PHE A 19 -4.61 2.17 -0.93
CA PHE A 19 -4.78 0.77 -0.58
C PHE A 19 -5.30 -0.01 -1.78
N ASP A 20 -4.43 -0.14 -2.78
CA ASP A 20 -4.69 -0.90 -3.98
C ASP A 20 -3.41 -1.62 -4.40
N LEU A 21 -3.54 -2.55 -5.35
CA LEU A 21 -2.40 -3.35 -5.76
C LEU A 21 -1.31 -2.51 -6.41
N ALA A 22 -1.69 -1.50 -7.18
CA ALA A 22 -0.72 -0.62 -7.82
C ALA A 22 0.07 0.19 -6.79
N GLY A 23 -0.59 0.71 -5.76
CA GLY A 23 0.06 1.46 -4.68
C GLY A 23 1.05 0.61 -3.91
N ILE A 24 0.67 -0.63 -3.59
CA ILE A 24 1.55 -1.57 -2.90
C ILE A 24 2.75 -1.91 -3.79
N ASN A 25 2.53 -2.09 -5.09
CA ASN A 25 3.61 -2.35 -6.03
C ASN A 25 4.62 -1.21 -6.06
N ILE A 26 4.15 0.03 -6.03
CA ILE A 26 5.03 1.20 -5.97
C ILE A 26 5.89 1.15 -4.71
N PHE A 27 5.29 0.87 -3.56
CA PHE A 27 6.04 0.77 -2.32
C PHE A 27 7.12 -0.31 -2.40
N LEU A 28 6.76 -1.52 -2.87
CA LEU A 28 7.68 -2.65 -2.90
C LEU A 28 8.86 -2.41 -3.83
N PHE A 29 8.62 -1.86 -5.01
CA PHE A 29 9.65 -1.76 -6.04
C PHE A 29 10.31 -0.37 -6.14
N GLU A 30 9.68 0.68 -5.59
CA GLU A 30 10.23 2.02 -5.67
C GLU A 30 10.86 2.48 -4.36
N PHE A 31 10.29 2.08 -3.22
CA PHE A 31 10.74 2.56 -1.91
C PHE A 31 11.42 1.46 -1.10
N GLN A 32 10.78 0.33 -0.89
CA GLN A 32 11.37 -0.74 -0.09
C GLN A 32 12.65 -1.29 -0.71
N GLN A 33 12.69 -1.40 -2.02
CA GLN A 33 13.88 -1.89 -2.72
C GLN A 33 15.08 -1.00 -2.50
N TYR A 34 14.88 0.33 -2.44
CA TYR A 34 15.96 1.29 -2.22
C TYR A 34 16.32 1.48 -0.76
N LEU A 35 15.32 1.49 0.13
CA LEU A 35 15.53 1.77 1.55
C LEU A 35 15.74 0.53 2.39
N GLY A 36 15.25 -0.63 1.92
CA GLY A 36 15.29 -1.87 2.68
C GLY A 36 14.15 -1.99 3.66
N LYS A 37 13.91 -3.23 4.11
CA LYS A 37 12.79 -3.54 5.01
C LYS A 37 12.97 -2.91 6.40
N GLU A 38 14.21 -2.66 6.80
CA GLU A 38 14.51 -2.11 8.11
C GLU A 38 14.23 -0.61 8.19
N ARG A 39 14.23 0.07 7.04
CA ARG A 39 14.09 1.52 6.99
C ARG A 39 12.79 1.99 6.33
N SER A 40 11.92 1.06 5.95
CA SER A 40 10.67 1.41 5.28
C SER A 40 9.53 0.54 5.78
N SER A 41 8.36 1.15 5.92
CA SER A 41 7.13 0.45 6.30
C SER A 41 5.96 1.05 5.53
N TYR A 42 4.92 0.24 5.33
CA TYR A 42 3.67 0.69 4.76
C TYR A 42 2.70 1.00 5.88
N LEU A 43 2.15 2.22 5.89
CA LEU A 43 1.17 2.59 6.91
C LEU A 43 -0.16 1.90 6.63
N ILE A 44 -0.58 1.03 7.56
CA ILE A 44 -1.82 0.27 7.44
C ILE A 44 -2.72 0.65 8.60
N PRO A 45 -3.79 1.43 8.36
CA PRO A 45 -4.72 1.80 9.44
C PRO A 45 -5.45 0.58 9.98
N ALA A 46 -5.79 0.63 11.28
CA ALA A 46 -6.46 -0.49 11.95
C ALA A 46 -7.84 -0.79 11.37
N ASP A 47 -8.51 0.22 10.81
CA ASP A 47 -9.87 0.09 10.26
C ASP A 47 -9.90 -0.17 8.75
N ILE A 48 -8.76 -0.56 8.15
CA ILE A 48 -8.68 -0.74 6.70
C ILE A 48 -9.66 -1.80 6.19
N GLU A 49 -9.89 -2.85 6.96
CA GLU A 49 -10.83 -3.90 6.55
C GLU A 49 -12.23 -3.34 6.36
N SER A 50 -12.71 -2.54 7.32
CA SER A 50 -14.02 -1.90 7.22
C SER A 50 -14.08 -0.92 6.06
N ARG A 51 -13.02 -0.16 5.86
CA ARG A 51 -12.98 0.86 4.81
C ARG A 51 -12.93 0.25 3.42
N LEU A 52 -12.22 -0.87 3.25
CA LEU A 52 -12.15 -1.55 1.96
C LEU A 52 -13.53 -2.00 1.47
N LYS A 53 -14.44 -2.31 2.36
CA LYS A 53 -15.80 -2.70 1.97
C LYS A 53 -16.54 -1.59 1.24
N PHE A 54 -16.13 -0.34 1.44
CA PHE A 54 -16.69 0.82 0.75
C PHE A 54 -15.80 1.30 -0.39
N GLY A 55 -14.78 0.53 -0.75
CA GLY A 55 -13.83 0.87 -1.77
C GLY A 55 -14.35 0.63 -3.19
N SER A 56 -13.46 0.79 -4.16
CA SER A 56 -13.78 0.68 -5.58
C SER A 56 -13.46 -0.71 -6.12
N ARG A 57 -14.51 -1.45 -6.50
CA ARG A 57 -14.35 -2.73 -7.19
C ARG A 57 -13.80 -2.51 -8.60
N LYS A 58 -14.21 -1.44 -9.25
CA LYS A 58 -13.74 -1.11 -10.60
C LYS A 58 -12.23 -0.96 -10.64
N ARG A 59 -11.68 -0.22 -9.67
CA ARG A 59 -10.23 -0.03 -9.59
C ARG A 59 -9.51 -1.36 -9.36
N TYR A 60 -10.06 -2.21 -8.48
CA TYR A 60 -9.49 -3.54 -8.26
C TYR A 60 -9.50 -4.36 -9.55
N ASP A 61 -10.62 -4.39 -10.27
CA ASP A 61 -10.74 -5.17 -11.50
C ASP A 61 -9.76 -4.69 -12.58
N GLU A 62 -9.49 -3.39 -12.63
CA GLU A 62 -8.51 -2.84 -13.57
C GLU A 62 -7.08 -3.25 -13.25
N GLN A 63 -6.79 -3.55 -11.99
CA GLN A 63 -5.44 -3.85 -11.52
C GLN A 63 -5.17 -5.33 -11.27
N CYS A 64 -6.20 -6.12 -11.01
CA CYS A 64 -6.02 -7.47 -10.48
C CYS A 64 -5.24 -8.40 -11.42
N ASN A 65 -5.41 -8.28 -12.72
CA ASN A 65 -4.67 -9.12 -13.67
C ASN A 65 -3.20 -8.71 -13.76
N ARG A 66 -2.94 -7.42 -13.69
CA ARG A 66 -1.58 -6.88 -13.81
C ARG A 66 -0.75 -7.16 -12.56
N PHE A 67 -1.36 -7.12 -11.39
CA PHE A 67 -0.65 -7.22 -10.11
C PHE A 67 -1.07 -8.44 -9.28
N LYS A 68 -1.63 -9.46 -9.90
CA LYS A 68 -2.16 -10.63 -9.18
C LYS A 68 -1.10 -11.40 -8.40
N ASP A 69 0.16 -11.31 -8.82
CA ASP A 69 1.26 -12.07 -8.22
C ASP A 69 2.08 -11.25 -7.21
N ILE A 70 1.61 -10.07 -6.84
CA ILE A 70 2.29 -9.27 -5.84
C ILE A 70 2.32 -10.01 -4.50
N LYS A 71 3.50 -10.10 -3.91
CA LYS A 71 3.72 -10.77 -2.63
C LYS A 71 4.69 -9.98 -1.78
N SER A 72 4.58 -10.13 -0.47
CA SER A 72 5.52 -9.55 0.47
C SER A 72 5.84 -10.56 1.57
N ASP A 73 7.08 -10.56 2.05
CA ASP A 73 7.47 -11.37 3.20
C ASP A 73 7.25 -10.63 4.52
N ILE A 74 6.79 -9.38 4.47
CA ILE A 74 6.33 -8.65 5.65
C ILE A 74 4.89 -9.08 5.92
N LEU A 75 4.65 -9.67 7.10
CA LEU A 75 3.36 -10.28 7.41
C LEU A 75 2.19 -9.31 7.27
N GLU A 76 2.31 -8.12 7.84
CA GLU A 76 1.22 -7.14 7.81
C GLU A 76 0.89 -6.70 6.40
N LEU A 77 1.92 -6.51 5.57
CA LEU A 77 1.71 -6.09 4.18
C LEU A 77 1.11 -7.22 3.36
N GLN A 78 1.55 -8.46 3.58
CA GLN A 78 0.95 -9.61 2.91
C GLN A 78 -0.51 -9.79 3.30
N GLN A 79 -0.84 -9.55 4.56
CA GLN A 79 -2.23 -9.60 5.02
C GLN A 79 -3.09 -8.54 4.33
N LEU A 80 -2.55 -7.35 4.12
CA LEU A 80 -3.24 -6.30 3.37
C LEU A 80 -3.47 -6.71 1.92
N ILE A 81 -2.46 -7.29 1.28
CA ILE A 81 -2.59 -7.78 -0.11
C ILE A 81 -3.70 -8.84 -0.19
N ASP A 82 -3.70 -9.80 0.75
CA ASP A 82 -4.70 -10.85 0.78
C ASP A 82 -6.10 -10.28 1.03
N LEU A 83 -6.20 -9.27 1.88
CA LEU A 83 -7.46 -8.61 2.17
C LEU A 83 -8.02 -7.89 0.93
N ILE A 84 -7.16 -7.20 0.19
CA ILE A 84 -7.57 -6.53 -1.05
C ILE A 84 -8.12 -7.57 -2.04
N HIS A 85 -7.45 -8.70 -2.20
CA HIS A 85 -7.94 -9.76 -3.08
C HIS A 85 -9.23 -10.37 -2.57
N HIS A 86 -9.37 -10.55 -1.26
CA HIS A 86 -10.58 -11.13 -0.67
C HIS A 86 -11.79 -10.21 -0.86
N GLU A 87 -11.63 -8.93 -0.57
CA GLU A 87 -12.72 -7.95 -0.72
C GLU A 87 -12.94 -7.55 -2.18
N ARG A 88 -11.93 -7.74 -3.02
CA ARG A 88 -11.93 -7.36 -4.45
C ARG A 88 -12.25 -5.88 -4.62
N LYS A 89 -11.61 -5.06 -3.78
CA LYS A 89 -11.81 -3.61 -3.76
C LYS A 89 -10.50 -2.90 -3.47
N ALA A 90 -10.44 -1.64 -3.87
CA ALA A 90 -9.32 -0.74 -3.59
C ALA A 90 -9.85 0.48 -2.85
N TYR A 91 -9.07 1.03 -1.93
CA TYR A 91 -9.46 2.19 -1.14
C TYR A 91 -8.43 3.30 -1.30
N ASP A 92 -8.91 4.49 -1.64
CA ASP A 92 -8.05 5.65 -1.84
C ASP A 92 -7.64 6.24 -0.49
N GLN A 93 -6.35 6.55 -0.33
CA GLN A 93 -5.86 7.17 0.91
C GLN A 93 -6.56 8.50 1.21
N GLU A 94 -7.04 9.20 0.19
CA GLU A 94 -7.75 10.46 0.37
C GLU A 94 -8.99 10.31 1.24
N GLY A 95 -9.56 9.10 1.31
CA GLY A 95 -10.68 8.84 2.20
C GLY A 95 -10.35 9.08 3.66
N TYR A 96 -9.10 8.88 4.05
CA TYR A 96 -8.66 9.15 5.43
C TYR A 96 -8.41 10.64 5.67
N ILE A 97 -8.00 11.36 4.64
CA ILE A 97 -7.72 12.80 4.73
C ILE A 97 -9.02 13.59 4.72
N CYS A 98 -9.94 13.22 3.82
CA CYS A 98 -11.21 13.95 3.64
C CYS A 98 -12.18 13.75 4.79
N CYS A 99 -12.00 12.74 5.65
CA CYS A 99 -12.88 12.46 6.77
C CYS A 99 -12.52 13.23 8.03
N GLU A 100 -11.45 13.99 8.03
CA GLU A 100 -11.07 14.77 9.18
C GLU A 100 -11.99 15.99 9.34
N PRO A 101 -12.43 16.27 10.58
CA PRO A 101 -13.30 17.41 10.83
C PRO A 101 -12.56 18.74 10.68
#